data_2dd23a7a9dcb4d5c87c246082d7665a7
#
_entry.id   2dd23a7a9dcb4d5c87c246082d7665a7
#
_cell.length_a   1.000
_cell.length_b   1.000
_cell.length_c   1.000
_cell.angle_alpha   90.00
_cell.angle_beta   90.00
_cell.angle_gamma   90.00
#
_symmetry.space_group_name_H-M   'P 1'
#
loop_
_entity.id
_entity.type
_entity.pdbx_description
1 polymer ?
#
loop_
_entity_poly.entity_id
_entity_poly.type
_entity_poly.pdbx_seq_one_letter_code
_entity_poly.pdbx_strand_id
1 'polypeptide(L)'
;MSYQRFSHKQRLVLTWWMPEKETAGMEAIVCDGAVRSGKTLAMGLGFFFWAQSSFDGKKFGVCGKTIASLRRNVLSEILPRLESLGAQWKEKRSENLVTVRFLGRENQYYIFGGRDESSAGLIQGITFAGILLDEVALMPQSFVEQACARCSVAGSRLWFNCNPAGPSHWFYRTWILEAEKRKCLRLHFTMEDNPSLTEEIRRRYERLYTGVFYRRFILGQWAQAEGRVYDFFEPEMAGKAPECCDRWYISCDYGTVNPTSMGLWGRNGGIWYRVKEFYFNSRKQMRQMTDEEYARELEKLAGDRRITVVIVDPSAASFIEVLRRKGWRVQKASNDVLSGIRLTSDLLKQGKIVICEGCEDCLREMEEYVWDLSSANKDKVRKEHDHAMDDMRYFVSTVLGEKQLPFAACTVERKT
;
A
#
# COMPACT_ATOMS: atom_id res chain seq x y z
N MET A 1 -12.63 -27.12 -11.99
CA MET A 1 -11.50 -26.28 -11.48
C MET A 1 -10.34 -27.23 -11.22
N SER A 2 -9.20 -27.08 -11.92
CA SER A 2 -7.99 -27.83 -11.53
C SER A 2 -7.43 -27.15 -10.29
N TYR A 3 -7.56 -27.78 -9.14
CA TYR A 3 -6.92 -27.32 -7.90
C TYR A 3 -5.40 -27.47 -8.08
N GLN A 4 -4.69 -26.36 -8.19
CA GLN A 4 -3.23 -26.41 -8.08
C GLN A 4 -2.87 -26.78 -6.64
N ARG A 5 -1.91 -27.69 -6.50
CA ARG A 5 -1.48 -28.16 -5.19
C ARG A 5 -0.81 -27.03 -4.42
N PHE A 6 -1.14 -26.87 -3.15
CA PHE A 6 -0.41 -25.97 -2.26
C PHE A 6 1.09 -26.34 -2.19
N SER A 7 1.95 -25.35 -2.16
CA SER A 7 3.37 -25.55 -1.89
C SER A 7 3.61 -26.10 -0.49
N HIS A 8 4.83 -26.58 -0.22
CA HIS A 8 5.19 -27.08 1.11
C HIS A 8 4.94 -26.02 2.20
N LYS A 9 5.42 -24.79 1.99
CA LYS A 9 5.21 -23.69 2.95
C LYS A 9 3.73 -23.33 3.13
N GLN A 10 2.95 -23.28 2.06
CA GLN A 10 1.51 -23.06 2.17
C GLN A 10 0.82 -24.16 2.99
N ARG A 11 1.20 -25.43 2.81
CA ARG A 11 0.67 -26.53 3.63
C ARG A 11 1.07 -26.39 5.10
N LEU A 12 2.30 -25.96 5.39
CA LEU A 12 2.71 -25.67 6.77
C LEU A 12 1.82 -24.56 7.38
N VAL A 13 1.54 -23.49 6.68
CA VAL A 13 0.62 -22.43 7.15
C VAL A 13 -0.77 -22.99 7.47
N LEU A 14 -1.27 -23.93 6.67
CA LEU A 14 -2.59 -24.53 6.90
C LEU A 14 -2.63 -25.47 8.11
N THR A 15 -1.49 -26.03 8.54
CA THR A 15 -1.45 -27.15 9.50
C THR A 15 -0.56 -26.92 10.73
N TRP A 16 0.19 -25.83 10.84
CA TRP A 16 1.17 -25.60 11.92
C TRP A 16 0.59 -25.70 13.35
N TRP A 17 -0.68 -25.42 13.48
CA TRP A 17 -1.43 -25.40 14.74
C TRP A 17 -1.99 -26.77 15.15
N MET A 18 -1.92 -27.79 14.29
CA MET A 18 -2.47 -29.12 14.55
C MET A 18 -1.68 -29.81 15.65
N PRO A 19 -2.34 -30.55 16.56
CA PRO A 19 -1.69 -31.14 17.73
C PRO A 19 -0.53 -32.10 17.42
N GLU A 20 -0.60 -32.77 16.27
CA GLU A 20 0.42 -33.74 15.82
C GLU A 20 1.67 -33.07 15.20
N LYS A 21 1.71 -31.76 15.09
CA LYS A 21 2.85 -31.01 14.52
C LYS A 21 3.82 -30.59 15.61
N GLU A 22 5.12 -30.62 15.32
CA GLU A 22 6.15 -30.07 16.19
C GLU A 22 5.94 -28.59 16.51
N THR A 23 5.26 -27.87 15.60
CA THR A 23 4.91 -26.46 15.74
C THR A 23 3.66 -26.21 16.59
N ALA A 24 2.98 -27.23 17.07
CA ALA A 24 1.72 -27.09 17.84
C ALA A 24 1.85 -26.23 19.10
N GLY A 25 3.05 -26.17 19.69
CA GLY A 25 3.37 -25.35 20.87
C GLY A 25 3.65 -23.88 20.57
N MET A 26 3.70 -23.48 19.30
CA MET A 26 3.90 -22.08 18.91
C MET A 26 2.63 -21.25 19.16
N GLU A 27 2.82 -20.00 19.61
CA GLU A 27 1.74 -19.08 19.93
C GLU A 27 1.41 -18.12 18.78
N ALA A 28 2.34 -17.98 17.82
CA ALA A 28 2.18 -17.11 16.67
C ALA A 28 2.77 -17.71 15.39
N ILE A 29 2.31 -17.22 14.24
CA ILE A 29 2.93 -17.46 12.94
C ILE A 29 3.16 -16.12 12.21
N VAL A 30 4.34 -15.96 11.63
CA VAL A 30 4.67 -14.85 10.72
C VAL A 30 4.98 -15.42 9.34
N CYS A 31 4.25 -14.96 8.33
CA CYS A 31 4.58 -15.19 6.93
C CYS A 31 5.07 -13.86 6.32
N ASP A 32 6.40 -13.73 6.17
CA ASP A 32 7.03 -12.58 5.51
C ASP A 32 7.60 -12.96 4.14
N GLY A 33 7.84 -11.99 3.27
CA GLY A 33 8.52 -12.25 2.00
C GLY A 33 7.89 -11.60 0.77
N ALA A 34 8.21 -12.13 -0.42
CA ALA A 34 7.89 -11.55 -1.72
C ALA A 34 6.39 -11.37 -1.98
N VAL A 35 6.05 -10.38 -2.81
CA VAL A 35 4.69 -10.24 -3.34
C VAL A 35 4.32 -11.45 -4.21
N ARG A 36 3.03 -11.71 -4.39
CA ARG A 36 2.51 -12.83 -5.22
C ARG A 36 2.99 -14.24 -4.81
N SER A 37 3.57 -14.38 -3.63
CA SER A 37 4.05 -15.68 -3.11
C SER A 37 2.92 -16.57 -2.53
N GLY A 38 1.67 -16.09 -2.52
CA GLY A 38 0.51 -16.85 -2.03
C GLY A 38 0.32 -16.84 -0.50
N LYS A 39 1.07 -15.99 0.22
CA LYS A 39 0.96 -15.84 1.69
C LYS A 39 -0.46 -15.53 2.16
N THR A 40 -1.08 -14.47 1.63
CA THR A 40 -2.39 -13.99 2.08
C THR A 40 -3.47 -15.06 1.97
N LEU A 41 -3.47 -15.83 0.87
CA LEU A 41 -4.41 -16.93 0.69
C LEU A 41 -4.20 -18.04 1.71
N ALA A 42 -2.95 -18.48 1.89
CA ALA A 42 -2.62 -19.54 2.83
C ALA A 42 -2.92 -19.12 4.28
N MET A 43 -2.56 -17.88 4.65
CA MET A 43 -2.80 -17.32 5.98
C MET A 43 -4.29 -17.18 6.28
N GLY A 44 -5.05 -16.62 5.32
CA GLY A 44 -6.51 -16.49 5.48
C GLY A 44 -7.19 -17.84 5.64
N LEU A 45 -6.96 -18.79 4.73
CA LEU A 45 -7.53 -20.16 4.84
C LEU A 45 -7.10 -20.84 6.13
N GLY A 46 -5.80 -20.81 6.47
CA GLY A 46 -5.27 -21.43 7.68
C GLY A 46 -5.90 -20.86 8.94
N PHE A 47 -6.08 -19.54 9.02
CA PHE A 47 -6.71 -18.87 10.14
C PHE A 47 -8.18 -19.29 10.33
N PHE A 48 -8.97 -19.28 9.26
CA PHE A 48 -10.37 -19.67 9.34
C PHE A 48 -10.52 -21.17 9.66
N PHE A 49 -9.71 -22.05 9.07
CA PHE A 49 -9.73 -23.47 9.41
C PHE A 49 -9.35 -23.73 10.86
N TRP A 50 -8.27 -23.12 11.35
CA TRP A 50 -7.89 -23.20 12.75
C TRP A 50 -9.01 -22.73 13.68
N ALA A 51 -9.57 -21.56 13.42
CA ALA A 51 -10.62 -20.97 14.23
C ALA A 51 -11.87 -21.87 14.30
N GLN A 52 -12.31 -22.38 13.14
CA GLN A 52 -13.49 -23.26 13.07
C GLN A 52 -13.24 -24.67 13.60
N SER A 53 -12.00 -25.16 13.57
CA SER A 53 -11.65 -26.47 14.13
C SER A 53 -11.45 -26.43 15.64
N SER A 54 -11.04 -25.29 16.20
CA SER A 54 -10.63 -25.18 17.60
C SER A 54 -11.66 -24.53 18.52
N PHE A 55 -12.57 -23.71 17.97
CA PHE A 55 -13.45 -22.87 18.80
C PHE A 55 -14.89 -22.88 18.30
N ASP A 56 -15.83 -22.65 19.24
CA ASP A 56 -17.25 -22.43 18.99
C ASP A 56 -17.73 -21.22 19.79
N GLY A 57 -18.57 -20.37 19.18
CA GLY A 57 -19.13 -19.17 19.81
C GLY A 57 -18.09 -18.10 20.17
N LYS A 58 -16.89 -18.10 19.53
CA LYS A 58 -15.82 -17.18 19.89
C LYS A 58 -15.70 -16.02 18.89
N LYS A 59 -15.00 -14.95 19.36
CA LYS A 59 -14.72 -13.75 18.59
C LYS A 59 -13.27 -13.79 18.11
N PHE A 60 -13.08 -13.39 16.86
CA PHE A 60 -11.79 -13.27 16.18
C PHE A 60 -11.61 -11.90 15.58
N GLY A 61 -10.38 -11.42 15.48
CA GLY A 61 -10.04 -10.20 14.79
C GLY A 61 -9.44 -10.50 13.40
N VAL A 62 -9.84 -9.73 12.38
CA VAL A 62 -9.22 -9.73 11.07
C VAL A 62 -8.86 -8.29 10.74
N CYS A 63 -7.56 -7.99 10.64
CA CYS A 63 -7.04 -6.64 10.54
C CYS A 63 -6.28 -6.44 9.22
N GLY A 64 -6.46 -5.28 8.61
CA GLY A 64 -5.69 -4.83 7.46
C GLY A 64 -5.34 -3.34 7.59
N LYS A 65 -4.56 -2.80 6.66
CA LYS A 65 -4.25 -1.35 6.64
C LYS A 65 -5.53 -0.52 6.59
N THR A 66 -6.52 -0.95 5.79
CA THR A 66 -7.87 -0.37 5.76
C THR A 66 -8.91 -1.48 5.68
N ILE A 67 -10.13 -1.22 6.17
CA ILE A 67 -11.24 -2.16 6.06
C ILE A 67 -11.57 -2.47 4.59
N ALA A 68 -11.49 -1.48 3.72
CA ALA A 68 -11.79 -1.64 2.29
C ALA A 68 -10.75 -2.55 1.59
N SER A 69 -9.46 -2.37 1.85
CA SER A 69 -8.40 -3.24 1.30
C SER A 69 -8.51 -4.66 1.84
N LEU A 70 -8.79 -4.81 3.13
CA LEU A 70 -8.96 -6.12 3.77
C LEU A 70 -10.12 -6.92 3.18
N ARG A 71 -11.28 -6.27 3.00
CA ARG A 71 -12.43 -6.90 2.35
C ARG A 71 -12.10 -7.38 0.94
N ARG A 72 -11.45 -6.51 0.15
CA ARG A 72 -11.10 -6.81 -1.23
C ARG A 72 -10.00 -7.86 -1.36
N ASN A 73 -8.95 -7.80 -0.54
CA ASN A 73 -7.76 -8.61 -0.72
C ASN A 73 -7.82 -9.95 0.05
N VAL A 74 -8.56 -10.00 1.14
CA VAL A 74 -8.63 -11.17 2.02
C VAL A 74 -10.04 -11.80 1.98
N LEU A 75 -11.06 -11.08 2.41
CA LEU A 75 -12.38 -11.67 2.62
C LEU A 75 -13.04 -12.11 1.31
N SER A 76 -12.92 -11.31 0.22
CA SER A 76 -13.48 -11.67 -1.09
C SER A 76 -12.82 -12.91 -1.70
N GLU A 77 -11.62 -13.25 -1.28
CA GLU A 77 -10.89 -14.42 -1.72
C GLU A 77 -11.15 -15.66 -0.84
N ILE A 78 -11.30 -15.45 0.46
CA ILE A 78 -11.40 -16.55 1.44
C ILE A 78 -12.83 -17.05 1.60
N LEU A 79 -13.82 -16.14 1.76
CA LEU A 79 -15.20 -16.53 2.07
C LEU A 79 -15.85 -17.39 0.97
N PRO A 80 -15.72 -17.11 -0.34
CA PRO A 80 -16.25 -17.98 -1.38
C PRO A 80 -15.58 -19.36 -1.41
N ARG A 81 -14.31 -19.44 -1.04
CA ARG A 81 -13.59 -20.75 -0.96
C ARG A 81 -14.08 -21.57 0.23
N LEU A 82 -14.31 -20.94 1.38
CA LEU A 82 -14.93 -21.62 2.53
C LEU A 82 -16.34 -22.10 2.19
N GLU A 83 -17.13 -21.28 1.49
CA GLU A 83 -18.47 -21.64 1.04
C GLU A 83 -18.44 -22.85 0.11
N SER A 84 -17.49 -22.91 -0.84
CA SER A 84 -17.32 -24.07 -1.72
C SER A 84 -16.95 -25.37 -0.98
N LEU A 85 -16.46 -25.25 0.26
CA LEU A 85 -16.18 -26.37 1.16
C LEU A 85 -17.32 -26.68 2.16
N GLY A 86 -18.47 -26.01 2.00
CA GLY A 86 -19.65 -26.23 2.82
C GLY A 86 -19.83 -25.27 4.00
N ALA A 87 -19.01 -24.22 4.11
CA ALA A 87 -19.24 -23.18 5.10
C ALA A 87 -20.44 -22.29 4.71
N GLN A 88 -21.13 -21.76 5.70
CA GLN A 88 -22.14 -20.71 5.56
C GLN A 88 -21.58 -19.45 6.22
N TRP A 89 -21.78 -18.29 5.59
CA TRP A 89 -21.34 -17.04 6.17
C TRP A 89 -22.34 -15.90 5.94
N LYS A 90 -22.31 -14.90 6.83
CA LYS A 90 -23.12 -13.70 6.78
C LYS A 90 -22.29 -12.50 7.19
N GLU A 91 -22.33 -11.43 6.39
CA GLU A 91 -21.66 -10.15 6.72
C GLU A 91 -22.68 -9.10 7.16
N LYS A 92 -22.43 -8.47 8.30
CA LYS A 92 -23.09 -7.24 8.76
C LYS A 92 -22.13 -6.06 8.56
N ARG A 93 -22.23 -5.40 7.40
CA ARG A 93 -21.29 -4.34 7.01
C ARG A 93 -21.27 -3.15 7.94
N SER A 94 -22.43 -2.77 8.51
CA SER A 94 -22.55 -1.67 9.49
C SER A 94 -21.76 -1.93 10.77
N GLU A 95 -21.60 -3.20 11.15
CA GLU A 95 -20.89 -3.62 12.37
C GLU A 95 -19.45 -4.08 12.08
N ASN A 96 -19.02 -4.10 10.79
CA ASN A 96 -17.76 -4.71 10.36
C ASN A 96 -17.58 -6.14 10.91
N LEU A 97 -18.64 -6.94 10.82
CA LEU A 97 -18.72 -8.28 11.40
C LEU A 97 -19.06 -9.31 10.33
N VAL A 98 -18.29 -10.39 10.28
CA VAL A 98 -18.58 -11.61 9.52
C VAL A 98 -18.84 -12.75 10.50
N THR A 99 -19.97 -13.43 10.36
CA THR A 99 -20.27 -14.69 11.08
C THR A 99 -20.06 -15.85 10.12
N VAL A 100 -19.30 -16.85 10.54
CA VAL A 100 -19.04 -18.06 9.74
C VAL A 100 -19.48 -19.27 10.53
N ARG A 101 -20.28 -20.13 9.87
CA ARG A 101 -20.71 -21.45 10.38
C ARG A 101 -20.08 -22.53 9.51
N PHE A 102 -19.24 -23.37 10.13
CA PHE A 102 -18.53 -24.42 9.43
C PHE A 102 -18.13 -25.53 10.42
N LEU A 103 -18.08 -26.80 9.98
CA LEU A 103 -17.76 -27.95 10.83
C LEU A 103 -18.62 -28.07 12.11
N GLY A 104 -19.90 -27.66 12.03
CA GLY A 104 -20.83 -27.67 13.16
C GLY A 104 -20.63 -26.56 14.20
N ARG A 105 -19.75 -25.61 13.96
CA ARG A 105 -19.39 -24.49 14.84
C ARG A 105 -19.72 -23.17 14.21
N GLU A 106 -19.98 -22.14 15.03
CA GLU A 106 -20.25 -20.78 14.58
C GLU A 106 -19.36 -19.78 15.32
N ASN A 107 -18.61 -18.97 14.58
CA ASN A 107 -17.72 -17.96 15.15
C ASN A 107 -17.91 -16.60 14.47
N GLN A 108 -17.54 -15.53 15.19
CA GLN A 108 -17.64 -14.13 14.78
C GLN A 108 -16.27 -13.53 14.46
N TYR A 109 -16.18 -12.87 13.32
CA TYR A 109 -14.94 -12.25 12.83
C TYR A 109 -15.13 -10.75 12.68
N TYR A 110 -14.52 -9.97 13.56
CA TYR A 110 -14.55 -8.52 13.55
C TYR A 110 -13.47 -7.96 12.64
N ILE A 111 -13.84 -7.02 11.77
CA ILE A 111 -12.97 -6.46 10.73
C ILE A 111 -12.49 -5.09 11.17
N PHE A 112 -11.16 -4.88 11.19
CA PHE A 112 -10.54 -3.63 11.60
C PHE A 112 -9.57 -3.08 10.55
N GLY A 113 -9.45 -1.73 10.52
CA GLY A 113 -8.43 -1.02 9.77
C GLY A 113 -7.41 -0.38 10.72
N GLY A 114 -6.13 -0.77 10.60
CA GLY A 114 -5.01 -0.17 11.35
C GLY A 114 -4.36 0.95 10.54
N ARG A 115 -5.08 2.06 10.31
CA ARG A 115 -4.61 3.14 9.45
C ARG A 115 -3.56 4.02 10.12
N ASP A 116 -3.79 4.39 11.36
CA ASP A 116 -3.02 5.33 12.17
C ASP A 116 -3.06 4.97 13.65
N GLU A 117 -2.36 5.73 14.49
CA GLU A 117 -2.26 5.48 15.93
C GLU A 117 -3.62 5.52 16.66
N SER A 118 -4.58 6.32 16.18
CA SER A 118 -5.93 6.41 16.75
C SER A 118 -6.73 5.12 16.55
N SER A 119 -6.36 4.31 15.55
CA SER A 119 -7.02 3.04 15.27
C SER A 119 -6.90 2.02 16.40
N ALA A 120 -5.91 2.15 17.30
CA ALA A 120 -5.75 1.28 18.47
C ALA A 120 -6.98 1.31 19.40
N GLY A 121 -7.68 2.44 19.47
CA GLY A 121 -8.92 2.59 20.23
C GLY A 121 -10.08 1.72 19.74
N LEU A 122 -10.11 1.37 18.46
CA LEU A 122 -11.20 0.59 17.86
C LEU A 122 -11.27 -0.87 18.35
N ILE A 123 -10.13 -1.40 18.84
CA ILE A 123 -10.03 -2.78 19.32
C ILE A 123 -10.28 -2.89 20.83
N GLN A 124 -10.36 -1.78 21.54
CA GLN A 124 -10.57 -1.78 22.98
C GLN A 124 -11.92 -2.42 23.36
N GLY A 125 -11.93 -3.15 24.47
CA GLY A 125 -13.15 -3.75 25.05
C GLY A 125 -13.59 -5.09 24.42
N ILE A 126 -12.89 -5.60 23.38
CA ILE A 126 -13.20 -6.89 22.79
C ILE A 126 -12.12 -7.90 23.19
N THR A 127 -12.52 -9.12 23.55
CA THR A 127 -11.64 -10.25 23.78
C THR A 127 -11.69 -11.21 22.61
N PHE A 128 -10.53 -11.59 22.04
CA PHE A 128 -10.41 -12.47 20.90
C PHE A 128 -9.84 -13.83 21.26
N ALA A 129 -10.30 -14.86 20.55
CA ALA A 129 -9.67 -16.18 20.55
C ALA A 129 -8.49 -16.26 19.54
N GLY A 130 -8.34 -15.27 18.69
CA GLY A 130 -7.20 -15.12 17.79
C GLY A 130 -7.36 -13.95 16.86
N ILE A 131 -6.27 -13.57 16.21
CA ILE A 131 -6.24 -12.41 15.32
C ILE A 131 -5.37 -12.67 14.09
N LEU A 132 -5.86 -12.27 12.92
CA LEU A 132 -5.12 -12.23 11.66
C LEU A 132 -4.83 -10.77 11.30
N LEU A 133 -3.56 -10.43 11.10
CA LEU A 133 -3.12 -9.12 10.66
C LEU A 133 -2.46 -9.24 9.28
N ASP A 134 -3.19 -8.81 8.26
CA ASP A 134 -2.69 -8.78 6.87
C ASP A 134 -2.01 -7.43 6.58
N GLU A 135 -0.85 -7.47 5.94
CA GLU A 135 0.03 -6.30 5.72
C GLU A 135 0.48 -5.64 7.03
N VAL A 136 0.80 -6.42 8.07
CA VAL A 136 1.12 -5.91 9.43
C VAL A 136 2.25 -4.87 9.46
N ALA A 137 3.21 -4.96 8.54
CA ALA A 137 4.29 -3.96 8.44
C ALA A 137 3.81 -2.56 8.01
N LEU A 138 2.57 -2.42 7.52
CA LEU A 138 1.98 -1.12 7.20
C LEU A 138 1.15 -0.53 8.35
N MET A 139 0.98 -1.27 9.44
CA MET A 139 0.17 -0.84 10.59
C MET A 139 1.03 -0.16 11.66
N PRO A 140 0.47 0.77 12.44
CA PRO A 140 1.14 1.32 13.61
C PRO A 140 1.43 0.24 14.66
N GLN A 141 2.57 0.36 15.33
CA GLN A 141 2.97 -0.58 16.38
C GLN A 141 1.93 -0.64 17.52
N SER A 142 1.43 0.50 17.97
CA SER A 142 0.41 0.62 19.01
C SER A 142 -0.87 -0.17 18.69
N PHE A 143 -1.33 -0.10 17.43
CA PHE A 143 -2.49 -0.85 16.98
C PHE A 143 -2.25 -2.37 17.05
N VAL A 144 -1.10 -2.85 16.58
CA VAL A 144 -0.76 -4.28 16.57
C VAL A 144 -0.55 -4.81 17.98
N GLU A 145 0.14 -4.07 18.86
CA GLU A 145 0.31 -4.43 20.26
C GLU A 145 -1.03 -4.51 21.02
N GLN A 146 -1.91 -3.54 20.79
CA GLN A 146 -3.26 -3.56 21.35
C GLN A 146 -4.05 -4.76 20.84
N ALA A 147 -3.98 -5.08 19.55
CA ALA A 147 -4.64 -6.23 18.95
C ALA A 147 -4.17 -7.55 19.55
N CYS A 148 -2.85 -7.74 19.71
CA CYS A 148 -2.26 -8.91 20.36
C CYS A 148 -2.69 -9.04 21.82
N ALA A 149 -2.71 -7.93 22.59
CA ALA A 149 -3.12 -7.92 23.99
C ALA A 149 -4.60 -8.33 24.19
N ARG A 150 -5.44 -8.25 23.16
CA ARG A 150 -6.84 -8.70 23.22
C ARG A 150 -7.01 -10.20 23.00
N CYS A 151 -5.98 -10.92 22.59
CA CYS A 151 -6.00 -12.36 22.42
C CYS A 151 -5.70 -13.06 23.75
N SER A 152 -6.69 -13.11 24.64
CA SER A 152 -6.56 -13.65 25.99
C SER A 152 -7.43 -14.89 26.29
N VAL A 153 -8.03 -15.47 25.26
CA VAL A 153 -8.73 -16.76 25.39
C VAL A 153 -7.70 -17.89 25.40
N ALA A 154 -7.91 -18.92 26.22
CA ALA A 154 -7.03 -20.07 26.25
C ALA A 154 -6.91 -20.73 24.85
N GLY A 155 -5.68 -21.00 24.41
CA GLY A 155 -5.39 -21.52 23.06
C GLY A 155 -5.42 -20.46 21.96
N SER A 156 -5.52 -19.15 22.30
CA SER A 156 -5.46 -18.06 21.30
C SER A 156 -4.15 -18.06 20.55
N ARG A 157 -4.18 -17.63 19.27
CA ARG A 157 -3.00 -17.55 18.40
C ARG A 157 -3.01 -16.28 17.56
N LEU A 158 -1.78 -15.81 17.24
CA LEU A 158 -1.53 -14.60 16.46
C LEU A 158 -1.04 -14.99 15.05
N TRP A 159 -1.62 -14.35 14.04
CA TRP A 159 -1.30 -14.63 12.64
C TRP A 159 -0.89 -13.34 11.93
N PHE A 160 0.36 -13.28 11.49
CA PHE A 160 0.94 -12.08 10.87
C PHE A 160 1.37 -12.35 9.44
N ASN A 161 0.90 -11.53 8.52
CA ASN A 161 1.30 -11.56 7.11
C ASN A 161 1.84 -10.20 6.68
N CYS A 162 3.00 -10.17 6.01
CA CYS A 162 3.55 -8.92 5.48
C CYS A 162 4.53 -9.12 4.32
N ASN A 163 4.74 -8.02 3.59
CA ASN A 163 5.93 -7.84 2.78
C ASN A 163 7.00 -7.11 3.60
N PRO A 164 8.29 -7.33 3.33
CA PRO A 164 9.36 -6.68 4.06
C PRO A 164 9.39 -5.15 3.89
N ALA A 165 9.86 -4.49 4.94
CA ALA A 165 10.22 -3.08 4.98
C ALA A 165 11.73 -2.93 5.20
N GLY A 166 12.19 -1.91 5.93
CA GLY A 166 13.59 -1.74 6.33
C GLY A 166 13.98 -2.63 7.52
N PRO A 167 15.28 -2.95 7.71
CA PRO A 167 15.75 -3.79 8.81
C PRO A 167 15.61 -3.13 10.18
N SER A 168 15.45 -1.82 10.24
CA SER A 168 15.17 -1.06 11.46
C SER A 168 13.69 -1.01 11.82
N HIS A 169 12.81 -1.56 10.99
CA HIS A 169 11.37 -1.53 11.21
C HIS A 169 10.99 -2.27 12.50
N TRP A 170 10.08 -1.68 13.30
CA TRP A 170 9.67 -2.23 14.60
C TRP A 170 9.25 -3.70 14.53
N PHE A 171 8.45 -4.09 13.50
CA PHE A 171 7.95 -5.46 13.35
C PHE A 171 9.09 -6.46 13.09
N TYR A 172 10.09 -6.07 12.26
CA TYR A 172 11.27 -6.89 12.02
C TYR A 172 12.05 -7.15 13.32
N ARG A 173 12.30 -6.09 14.09
CA ARG A 173 13.05 -6.17 15.34
C ARG A 173 12.34 -6.99 16.41
N THR A 174 11.01 -6.82 16.54
CA THR A 174 10.26 -7.42 17.66
C THR A 174 9.68 -8.79 17.35
N TRP A 175 9.37 -9.08 16.07
CA TRP A 175 8.70 -10.34 15.71
C TRP A 175 9.56 -11.25 14.82
N ILE A 176 10.35 -10.68 13.91
CA ILE A 176 11.18 -11.51 13.00
C ILE A 176 12.48 -11.94 13.68
N LEU A 177 13.22 -11.01 14.31
CA LEU A 177 14.47 -11.33 14.98
C LEU A 177 14.28 -12.08 16.31
N GLU A 178 13.16 -11.87 17.00
CA GLU A 178 12.83 -12.50 18.27
C GLU A 178 11.81 -13.66 18.15
N ALA A 179 11.68 -14.24 16.95
CA ALA A 179 10.64 -15.24 16.67
C ALA A 179 10.67 -16.44 17.65
N GLU A 180 11.85 -17.00 17.92
CA GLU A 180 12.02 -18.11 18.86
C GLU A 180 11.61 -17.75 20.28
N LYS A 181 12.08 -16.59 20.77
CA LYS A 181 11.75 -16.08 22.11
C LYS A 181 10.24 -15.87 22.29
N ARG A 182 9.54 -15.53 21.20
CA ARG A 182 8.08 -15.30 21.18
C ARG A 182 7.28 -16.55 20.82
N LYS A 183 7.90 -17.72 20.77
CA LYS A 183 7.27 -18.96 20.30
C LYS A 183 6.51 -18.74 18.98
N CYS A 184 7.15 -18.07 18.06
CA CYS A 184 6.58 -17.68 16.77
C CYS A 184 7.22 -18.48 15.63
N LEU A 185 6.39 -19.19 14.87
CA LEU A 185 6.81 -19.85 13.64
C LEU A 185 7.00 -18.80 12.55
N ARG A 186 8.23 -18.58 12.10
CA ARG A 186 8.51 -17.73 10.94
C ARG A 186 8.63 -18.54 9.67
N LEU A 187 7.89 -18.17 8.64
CA LEU A 187 7.97 -18.72 7.30
C LEU A 187 8.26 -17.61 6.29
N HIS A 188 9.45 -17.64 5.72
CA HIS A 188 9.83 -16.69 4.68
C HIS A 188 9.40 -17.21 3.31
N PHE A 189 8.64 -16.41 2.55
CA PHE A 189 8.08 -16.74 1.25
C PHE A 189 8.77 -16.03 0.10
N THR A 190 9.05 -16.76 -0.96
CA THR A 190 9.46 -16.24 -2.27
C THR A 190 8.35 -16.44 -3.29
N MET A 191 8.50 -15.87 -4.49
CA MET A 191 7.53 -16.10 -5.58
C MET A 191 7.45 -17.56 -6.00
N GLU A 192 8.51 -18.35 -5.78
CA GLU A 192 8.57 -19.80 -6.08
C GLU A 192 7.62 -20.62 -5.20
N ASP A 193 7.28 -20.10 -4.02
CA ASP A 193 6.34 -20.74 -3.11
C ASP A 193 4.88 -20.67 -3.58
N ASN A 194 4.60 -19.99 -4.72
CA ASN A 194 3.27 -19.92 -5.30
C ASN A 194 3.16 -20.76 -6.59
N PRO A 195 2.65 -22.00 -6.52
CA PRO A 195 2.51 -22.86 -7.70
C PRO A 195 1.57 -22.30 -8.78
N SER A 196 0.73 -21.31 -8.45
CA SER A 196 -0.19 -20.66 -9.38
C SER A 196 0.45 -19.53 -10.17
N LEU A 197 1.67 -19.14 -9.83
CA LEU A 197 2.36 -18.03 -10.49
C LEU A 197 3.09 -18.53 -11.73
N THR A 198 2.63 -18.10 -12.90
CA THR A 198 3.30 -18.44 -14.17
C THR A 198 4.61 -17.67 -14.29
N GLU A 199 5.56 -18.26 -15.05
CA GLU A 199 6.85 -17.64 -15.32
C GLU A 199 6.70 -16.27 -16.03
N GLU A 200 5.70 -16.13 -16.92
CA GLU A 200 5.39 -14.87 -17.58
C GLU A 200 5.02 -13.77 -16.58
N ILE A 201 4.13 -14.09 -15.64
CA ILE A 201 3.71 -13.17 -14.58
C ILE A 201 4.90 -12.82 -13.67
N ARG A 202 5.72 -13.81 -13.31
CA ARG A 202 6.94 -13.62 -12.52
C ARG A 202 7.87 -12.61 -13.18
N ARG A 203 8.26 -12.82 -14.44
CA ARG A 203 9.12 -11.91 -15.20
C ARG A 203 8.53 -10.51 -15.34
N ARG A 204 7.19 -10.41 -15.44
CA ARG A 204 6.51 -9.11 -15.43
C ARG A 204 6.73 -8.37 -14.11
N TYR A 205 6.59 -9.04 -12.96
CA TYR A 205 6.83 -8.43 -11.65
C TYR A 205 8.30 -8.08 -11.44
N GLU A 206 9.23 -8.92 -11.85
CA GLU A 206 10.66 -8.66 -11.78
C GLU A 206 11.07 -7.40 -12.55
N ARG A 207 10.44 -7.11 -13.70
CA ARG A 207 10.68 -5.88 -14.47
C ARG A 207 10.01 -4.63 -13.89
N LEU A 208 8.98 -4.78 -13.04
CA LEU A 208 8.27 -3.65 -12.46
C LEU A 208 9.06 -2.96 -11.34
N TYR A 209 9.86 -3.71 -10.60
CA TYR A 209 10.54 -3.20 -9.42
C TYR A 209 12.04 -3.04 -9.66
N THR A 210 12.65 -2.03 -9.03
CA THR A 210 14.10 -1.81 -8.99
C THR A 210 14.55 -1.40 -7.60
N GLY A 211 15.85 -1.28 -7.38
CA GLY A 211 16.44 -0.80 -6.15
C GLY A 211 15.91 -1.52 -4.91
N VAL A 212 15.58 -0.75 -3.88
CA VAL A 212 15.07 -1.29 -2.62
C VAL A 212 13.73 -2.02 -2.78
N PHE A 213 12.87 -1.58 -3.70
CA PHE A 213 11.58 -2.23 -3.91
C PHE A 213 11.73 -3.61 -4.56
N TYR A 214 12.72 -3.80 -5.45
CA TYR A 214 13.05 -5.12 -5.98
C TYR A 214 13.52 -6.05 -4.85
N ARG A 215 14.44 -5.58 -4.01
CA ARG A 215 14.92 -6.35 -2.86
C ARG A 215 13.80 -6.77 -1.91
N ARG A 216 12.86 -5.86 -1.60
CA ARG A 216 11.76 -6.11 -0.67
C ARG A 216 10.63 -6.94 -1.27
N PHE A 217 10.18 -6.59 -2.45
CA PHE A 217 8.94 -7.16 -3.01
C PHE A 217 9.18 -8.34 -3.93
N ILE A 218 10.35 -8.43 -4.58
CA ILE A 218 10.70 -9.57 -5.44
C ILE A 218 11.53 -10.58 -4.66
N LEU A 219 12.63 -10.14 -4.04
CA LEU A 219 13.50 -11.04 -3.28
C LEU A 219 13.00 -11.31 -1.85
N GLY A 220 11.99 -10.57 -1.37
CA GLY A 220 11.43 -10.74 -0.03
C GLY A 220 12.36 -10.32 1.12
N GLN A 221 13.36 -9.47 0.86
CA GLN A 221 14.39 -9.10 1.83
C GLN A 221 13.98 -7.88 2.66
N TRP A 222 14.29 -7.91 3.95
CA TRP A 222 14.24 -6.72 4.82
C TRP A 222 15.46 -5.85 4.52
N ALA A 223 15.31 -4.91 3.58
CA ALA A 223 16.42 -4.14 3.01
C ALA A 223 16.30 -2.65 3.31
N GLN A 224 17.44 -2.01 3.62
CA GLN A 224 17.55 -0.56 3.78
C GLN A 224 17.35 0.13 2.42
N ALA A 225 16.62 1.23 2.42
CA ALA A 225 16.55 2.14 1.28
C ALA A 225 17.75 3.05 1.27
N GLU A 226 18.47 3.11 0.14
CA GLU A 226 19.73 3.85 -0.05
C GLU A 226 19.78 4.47 -1.44
N GLY A 227 20.51 5.59 -1.58
CA GLY A 227 20.73 6.24 -2.86
C GLY A 227 19.54 7.06 -3.37
N ARG A 228 19.49 7.27 -4.68
CA ARG A 228 18.39 7.97 -5.35
C ARG A 228 17.07 7.18 -5.22
N VAL A 229 15.96 7.90 -5.06
CA VAL A 229 14.62 7.29 -4.95
C VAL A 229 14.20 6.69 -6.29
N TYR A 230 14.44 7.42 -7.39
CA TYR A 230 14.20 6.98 -8.76
C TYR A 230 15.53 6.67 -9.45
N ASP A 231 16.26 5.67 -8.96
CA ASP A 231 17.61 5.27 -9.39
C ASP A 231 17.70 4.83 -10.86
N PHE A 232 16.58 4.44 -11.44
CA PHE A 232 16.45 4.02 -12.84
C PHE A 232 16.19 5.18 -13.82
N PHE A 233 15.84 6.37 -13.31
CA PHE A 233 15.48 7.51 -14.16
C PHE A 233 16.74 8.21 -14.67
N GLU A 234 16.83 8.36 -15.98
CA GLU A 234 17.89 9.09 -16.66
C GLU A 234 17.28 10.28 -17.43
N PRO A 235 18.03 11.40 -17.61
CA PRO A 235 17.52 12.61 -18.27
C PRO A 235 16.94 12.36 -19.68
N GLU A 236 17.49 11.38 -20.41
CA GLU A 236 17.04 10.99 -21.75
C GLU A 236 15.63 10.36 -21.76
N MET A 237 15.12 9.98 -20.60
CA MET A 237 13.73 9.51 -20.44
C MET A 237 12.71 10.66 -20.44
N ALA A 238 13.18 11.92 -20.41
CA ALA A 238 12.31 13.07 -20.60
C ALA A 238 11.68 13.05 -22.00
N GLY A 239 10.40 13.35 -22.06
CA GLY A 239 9.65 13.29 -23.33
C GLY A 239 9.28 14.66 -23.87
N LYS A 240 8.76 14.69 -25.09
CA LYS A 240 8.15 15.89 -25.67
C LYS A 240 6.69 15.98 -25.27
N ALA A 241 6.23 17.21 -25.07
CA ALA A 241 4.81 17.46 -24.82
C ALA A 241 3.98 17.02 -26.03
N PRO A 242 2.87 16.29 -25.85
CA PRO A 242 1.99 15.91 -26.95
C PRO A 242 1.26 17.15 -27.49
N GLU A 243 0.95 17.15 -28.79
CA GLU A 243 0.26 18.26 -29.45
C GLU A 243 -1.15 18.49 -28.88
N CYS A 244 -1.83 17.44 -28.44
CA CYS A 244 -3.16 17.52 -27.87
C CYS A 244 -3.32 16.57 -26.68
N CYS A 245 -4.20 16.93 -25.76
CA CYS A 245 -4.58 16.12 -24.61
C CYS A 245 -6.09 16.16 -24.40
N ASP A 246 -6.67 15.03 -24.04
CA ASP A 246 -8.12 14.86 -23.83
C ASP A 246 -8.57 15.23 -22.41
N ARG A 247 -7.65 15.29 -21.45
CA ARG A 247 -7.89 15.64 -20.04
C ARG A 247 -6.71 16.40 -19.46
N TRP A 248 -7.06 17.36 -18.57
CA TRP A 248 -6.08 18.19 -17.91
C TRP A 248 -6.30 18.24 -16.41
N TYR A 249 -5.20 18.18 -15.65
CA TYR A 249 -5.15 18.32 -14.20
C TYR A 249 -3.99 19.23 -13.81
N ILE A 250 -4.07 19.81 -12.61
CA ILE A 250 -2.92 20.47 -11.98
C ILE A 250 -2.72 19.83 -10.62
N SER A 251 -1.48 19.51 -10.28
CA SER A 251 -1.06 19.14 -8.92
C SER A 251 -0.26 20.28 -8.31
N CYS A 252 -0.32 20.41 -6.98
CA CYS A 252 0.37 21.47 -6.28
C CYS A 252 0.87 20.98 -4.91
N ASP A 253 2.18 21.10 -4.71
CA ASP A 253 2.82 21.13 -3.40
C ASP A 253 3.02 22.59 -3.00
N TYR A 254 2.24 23.05 -2.00
CA TYR A 254 2.16 24.43 -1.61
C TYR A 254 3.03 24.72 -0.39
N GLY A 255 3.92 25.69 -0.52
CA GLY A 255 4.77 26.18 0.56
C GLY A 255 4.78 27.71 0.66
N THR A 256 4.63 28.27 1.85
CA THR A 256 4.75 29.72 2.10
C THR A 256 6.20 30.16 2.23
N VAL A 257 7.02 29.37 2.90
CA VAL A 257 8.47 29.62 3.13
C VAL A 257 9.32 28.66 2.30
N ASN A 258 8.86 27.44 2.15
CA ASN A 258 9.46 26.44 1.29
C ASN A 258 9.03 26.66 -0.17
N PRO A 259 9.73 26.09 -1.14
CA PRO A 259 9.30 26.15 -2.52
C PRO A 259 7.86 25.68 -2.73
N THR A 260 7.18 26.30 -3.68
CA THR A 260 5.90 25.82 -4.21
C THR A 260 6.14 25.23 -5.58
N SER A 261 5.65 24.02 -5.81
CA SER A 261 5.66 23.36 -7.11
C SER A 261 4.24 23.09 -7.59
N MET A 262 3.99 23.40 -8.87
CA MET A 262 2.73 23.07 -9.55
C MET A 262 3.04 22.38 -10.88
N GLY A 263 2.45 21.21 -11.10
CA GLY A 263 2.59 20.45 -12.35
C GLY A 263 1.30 20.44 -13.17
N LEU A 264 1.41 20.82 -14.45
CA LEU A 264 0.31 20.69 -15.41
C LEU A 264 0.39 19.32 -16.09
N TRP A 265 -0.64 18.51 -15.90
CA TRP A 265 -0.76 17.16 -16.42
C TRP A 265 -1.78 17.07 -17.55
N GLY A 266 -1.35 16.54 -18.70
CA GLY A 266 -2.19 16.26 -19.85
C GLY A 266 -2.25 14.75 -20.15
N ARG A 267 -3.39 14.24 -20.58
CA ARG A 267 -3.53 12.84 -21.01
C ARG A 267 -3.63 12.74 -22.53
N ASN A 268 -2.83 11.88 -23.13
CA ASN A 268 -2.92 11.52 -24.55
C ASN A 268 -2.72 10.01 -24.72
N GLY A 269 -3.61 9.34 -25.43
CA GLY A 269 -3.49 7.91 -25.73
C GLY A 269 -3.40 7.00 -24.49
N GLY A 270 -3.92 7.44 -23.34
CA GLY A 270 -3.83 6.68 -22.09
C GLY A 270 -2.55 6.93 -21.28
N ILE A 271 -1.59 7.70 -21.82
CA ILE A 271 -0.36 8.13 -21.15
C ILE A 271 -0.58 9.52 -20.56
N TRP A 272 -0.02 9.75 -19.39
CA TRP A 272 -0.05 11.03 -18.70
C TRP A 272 1.28 11.74 -18.85
N TYR A 273 1.23 13.01 -19.22
CA TYR A 273 2.39 13.86 -19.43
C TYR A 273 2.38 15.00 -18.44
N ARG A 274 3.48 15.18 -17.69
CA ARG A 274 3.74 16.45 -17.01
C ARG A 274 4.27 17.42 -18.04
N VAL A 275 3.35 18.23 -18.60
CA VAL A 275 3.62 19.02 -19.80
C VAL A 275 4.33 20.33 -19.50
N LYS A 276 4.02 20.92 -18.35
CA LYS A 276 4.53 22.22 -17.91
C LYS A 276 4.51 22.29 -16.40
N GLU A 277 5.33 23.15 -15.84
CA GLU A 277 5.37 23.38 -14.41
C GLU A 277 5.48 24.87 -14.06
N PHE A 278 5.13 25.19 -12.83
CA PHE A 278 5.50 26.41 -12.13
C PHE A 278 6.25 26.03 -10.88
N TYR A 279 7.44 26.60 -10.69
CA TYR A 279 8.26 26.37 -9.52
C TYR A 279 8.73 27.71 -8.94
N PHE A 280 8.47 27.95 -7.65
CA PHE A 280 8.84 29.19 -6.99
C PHE A 280 9.51 28.90 -5.65
N ASN A 281 10.78 29.29 -5.53
CA ASN A 281 11.54 29.16 -4.30
C ASN A 281 11.64 30.52 -3.58
N SER A 282 10.79 30.71 -2.56
CA SER A 282 10.68 31.96 -1.79
C SER A 282 12.03 32.41 -1.19
N ARG A 283 12.86 31.45 -0.75
CA ARG A 283 14.18 31.73 -0.15
C ARG A 283 15.18 32.24 -1.19
N LYS A 284 15.23 31.58 -2.35
CA LYS A 284 16.13 32.03 -3.46
C LYS A 284 15.71 33.39 -4.02
N GLN A 285 14.40 33.62 -4.09
CA GLN A 285 13.85 34.88 -4.63
C GLN A 285 13.78 36.00 -3.58
N MET A 286 14.11 35.71 -2.30
CA MET A 286 13.96 36.64 -1.17
C MET A 286 12.58 37.33 -1.14
N ARG A 287 11.55 36.63 -1.57
CA ARG A 287 10.18 37.12 -1.67
C ARG A 287 9.19 36.01 -1.33
N GLN A 288 8.15 36.34 -0.59
CA GLN A 288 7.00 35.47 -0.41
C GLN A 288 5.86 35.91 -1.35
N MET A 289 5.14 34.95 -1.88
CA MET A 289 3.91 35.18 -2.63
C MET A 289 2.70 34.94 -1.73
N THR A 290 1.65 35.69 -1.99
CA THR A 290 0.34 35.47 -1.34
C THR A 290 -0.43 34.36 -2.04
N ASP A 291 -1.45 33.81 -1.39
CA ASP A 291 -2.34 32.80 -1.97
C ASP A 291 -2.97 33.29 -3.29
N GLU A 292 -3.31 34.57 -3.39
CA GLU A 292 -3.86 35.20 -4.61
C GLU A 292 -2.82 35.28 -5.74
N GLU A 293 -1.55 35.50 -5.40
CA GLU A 293 -0.48 35.51 -6.41
C GLU A 293 -0.23 34.10 -6.93
N TYR A 294 -0.19 33.10 -6.06
CA TYR A 294 -0.10 31.70 -6.46
C TYR A 294 -1.30 31.26 -7.30
N ALA A 295 -2.51 31.70 -6.97
CA ALA A 295 -3.70 31.40 -7.77
C ALA A 295 -3.61 32.01 -9.18
N ARG A 296 -3.04 33.21 -9.33
CA ARG A 296 -2.78 33.82 -10.66
C ARG A 296 -1.74 33.02 -11.46
N GLU A 297 -0.70 32.51 -10.82
CA GLU A 297 0.28 31.67 -11.52
C GLU A 297 -0.35 30.31 -11.93
N LEU A 298 -1.23 29.75 -11.11
CA LEU A 298 -2.01 28.56 -11.48
C LEU A 298 -2.92 28.84 -12.70
N GLU A 299 -3.57 30.01 -12.75
CA GLU A 299 -4.36 30.44 -13.91
C GLU A 299 -3.51 30.55 -15.18
N LYS A 300 -2.31 31.14 -15.09
CA LYS A 300 -1.36 31.21 -16.21
C LYS A 300 -0.87 29.82 -16.65
N LEU A 301 -0.64 28.92 -15.69
CA LEU A 301 -0.23 27.54 -15.98
C LEU A 301 -1.34 26.77 -16.69
N ALA A 302 -2.59 26.96 -16.28
CA ALA A 302 -3.77 26.37 -16.91
C ALA A 302 -3.98 26.90 -18.34
N GLY A 303 -3.80 28.22 -18.57
CA GLY A 303 -4.12 28.88 -19.85
C GLY A 303 -5.58 28.64 -20.22
N ASP A 304 -5.86 28.43 -21.50
CA ASP A 304 -7.21 28.18 -22.02
C ASP A 304 -7.69 26.71 -21.83
N ARG A 305 -6.95 25.90 -21.08
CA ARG A 305 -7.26 24.47 -20.89
C ARG A 305 -8.35 24.28 -19.85
N ARG A 306 -9.30 23.40 -20.16
CA ARG A 306 -10.30 22.98 -19.17
C ARG A 306 -9.70 22.02 -18.15
N ILE A 307 -9.29 22.54 -16.99
CA ILE A 307 -8.75 21.73 -15.90
C ILE A 307 -9.89 20.96 -15.22
N THR A 308 -9.74 19.65 -15.14
CA THR A 308 -10.75 18.75 -14.51
C THR A 308 -10.77 18.91 -13.00
N VAL A 309 -9.59 18.92 -12.36
CA VAL A 309 -9.40 19.07 -10.92
C VAL A 309 -8.01 19.63 -10.65
N VAL A 310 -7.89 20.46 -9.63
CA VAL A 310 -6.64 20.89 -9.01
C VAL A 310 -6.43 20.05 -7.75
N ILE A 311 -5.30 19.34 -7.67
CA ILE A 311 -4.93 18.48 -6.55
C ILE A 311 -3.93 19.26 -5.68
N VAL A 312 -4.25 19.47 -4.41
CA VAL A 312 -3.47 20.34 -3.51
C VAL A 312 -3.16 19.60 -2.21
N ASP A 313 -1.98 19.86 -1.65
CA ASP A 313 -1.61 19.39 -0.31
C ASP A 313 -2.76 19.65 0.70
N PRO A 314 -3.19 18.64 1.46
CA PRO A 314 -4.23 18.81 2.49
C PRO A 314 -3.96 19.89 3.52
N SER A 315 -2.68 20.23 3.78
CA SER A 315 -2.25 21.23 4.76
C SER A 315 -2.45 22.68 4.29
N ALA A 316 -2.57 22.90 2.96
CA ALA A 316 -2.72 24.23 2.35
C ALA A 316 -4.16 24.77 2.40
N ALA A 317 -4.75 24.83 3.60
CA ALA A 317 -6.18 25.15 3.76
C ALA A 317 -6.57 26.53 3.22
N SER A 318 -5.75 27.57 3.42
CA SER A 318 -5.99 28.93 2.92
C SER A 318 -5.97 28.97 1.39
N PHE A 319 -4.96 28.37 0.77
CA PHE A 319 -4.84 28.33 -0.67
C PHE A 319 -5.98 27.55 -1.33
N ILE A 320 -6.38 26.41 -0.73
CA ILE A 320 -7.54 25.63 -1.19
C ILE A 320 -8.81 26.49 -1.20
N GLU A 321 -9.01 27.32 -0.17
CA GLU A 321 -10.17 28.19 -0.08
C GLU A 321 -10.15 29.31 -1.14
N VAL A 322 -8.99 29.90 -1.38
CA VAL A 322 -8.82 30.88 -2.46
C VAL A 322 -9.14 30.28 -3.83
N LEU A 323 -8.62 29.10 -4.13
CA LEU A 323 -8.90 28.41 -5.39
C LEU A 323 -10.40 28.12 -5.56
N ARG A 324 -11.08 27.67 -4.50
CA ARG A 324 -12.53 27.38 -4.54
C ARG A 324 -13.36 28.64 -4.79
N ARG A 325 -13.01 29.76 -4.15
CA ARG A 325 -13.68 31.06 -4.41
C ARG A 325 -13.52 31.53 -5.85
N LYS A 326 -12.38 31.21 -6.49
CA LYS A 326 -12.12 31.46 -7.90
C LYS A 326 -12.80 30.47 -8.85
N GLY A 327 -13.59 29.52 -8.33
CA GLY A 327 -14.36 28.56 -9.12
C GLY A 327 -13.60 27.27 -9.50
N TRP A 328 -12.39 27.04 -8.97
CA TRP A 328 -11.65 25.83 -9.23
C TRP A 328 -12.23 24.63 -8.48
N ARG A 329 -12.32 23.49 -9.16
CA ARG A 329 -12.62 22.22 -8.50
C ARG A 329 -11.34 21.69 -7.84
N VAL A 330 -11.29 21.73 -6.51
CA VAL A 330 -10.11 21.34 -5.73
C VAL A 330 -10.33 20.03 -5.00
N GLN A 331 -9.38 19.11 -5.12
CA GLN A 331 -9.30 17.86 -4.38
C GLN A 331 -8.04 17.85 -3.51
N LYS A 332 -8.20 17.44 -2.26
CA LYS A 332 -7.06 17.20 -1.35
C LYS A 332 -6.28 15.98 -1.80
N ALA A 333 -4.95 16.11 -1.80
CA ALA A 333 -4.06 15.05 -2.21
C ALA A 333 -4.07 13.84 -1.24
N SER A 334 -3.84 12.66 -1.79
CA SER A 334 -3.47 11.48 -1.00
C SER A 334 -1.98 11.57 -0.63
N ASN A 335 -1.65 11.51 0.66
CA ASN A 335 -0.31 11.83 1.17
C ASN A 335 0.46 10.62 1.73
N ASP A 336 0.20 9.39 1.26
CA ASP A 336 1.04 8.23 1.58
C ASP A 336 2.33 8.27 0.75
N VAL A 337 3.46 8.56 1.42
CA VAL A 337 4.75 8.81 0.75
C VAL A 337 5.29 7.54 0.08
N LEU A 338 5.43 6.45 0.80
CA LEU A 338 6.07 5.23 0.27
C LEU A 338 5.23 4.56 -0.81
N SER A 339 3.92 4.46 -0.59
CA SER A 339 3.01 3.90 -1.60
C SER A 339 2.97 4.78 -2.85
N GLY A 340 3.01 6.10 -2.68
CA GLY A 340 3.05 7.05 -3.77
C GLY A 340 4.35 6.99 -4.57
N ILE A 341 5.51 6.93 -3.93
CA ILE A 341 6.82 6.76 -4.59
C ILE A 341 6.83 5.46 -5.40
N ARG A 342 6.38 4.35 -4.80
CA ARG A 342 6.31 3.07 -5.51
C ARG A 342 5.43 3.15 -6.75
N LEU A 343 4.21 3.69 -6.61
CA LEU A 343 3.29 3.83 -7.73
C LEU A 343 3.85 4.71 -8.84
N THR A 344 4.48 5.83 -8.48
CA THR A 344 5.15 6.73 -9.43
C THR A 344 6.27 6.01 -10.18
N SER A 345 7.12 5.27 -9.45
CA SER A 345 8.19 4.46 -10.02
C SER A 345 7.66 3.44 -11.04
N ASP A 346 6.59 2.71 -10.67
CA ASP A 346 5.98 1.70 -11.53
C ASP A 346 5.39 2.33 -12.82
N LEU A 347 4.76 3.50 -12.71
CA LEU A 347 4.16 4.19 -13.85
C LEU A 347 5.19 4.82 -14.80
N LEU A 348 6.28 5.38 -14.26
CA LEU A 348 7.41 5.88 -15.05
C LEU A 348 8.03 4.76 -15.87
N LYS A 349 8.35 3.62 -15.27
CA LYS A 349 8.93 2.46 -15.95
C LYS A 349 8.02 1.84 -17.03
N GLN A 350 6.71 1.90 -16.79
CA GLN A 350 5.73 1.43 -17.78
C GLN A 350 5.49 2.43 -18.92
N GLY A 351 6.10 3.62 -18.89
CA GLY A 351 5.83 4.71 -19.83
C GLY A 351 4.38 5.23 -19.74
N LYS A 352 3.70 5.01 -18.61
CA LYS A 352 2.33 5.51 -18.39
C LYS A 352 2.28 6.92 -17.87
N ILE A 353 3.38 7.40 -17.30
CA ILE A 353 3.65 8.81 -17.05
C ILE A 353 4.97 9.20 -17.69
N VAL A 354 5.03 10.40 -18.20
CA VAL A 354 6.19 10.99 -18.88
C VAL A 354 6.37 12.39 -18.34
N ILE A 355 7.60 12.74 -17.97
CA ILE A 355 7.98 14.10 -17.61
C ILE A 355 8.52 14.77 -18.87
N CYS A 356 7.98 15.91 -19.26
CA CYS A 356 8.41 16.59 -20.46
C CYS A 356 9.66 17.44 -20.20
N GLU A 357 10.48 17.62 -21.25
CA GLU A 357 11.76 18.35 -21.23
C GLU A 357 11.63 19.77 -20.63
N GLY A 358 10.47 20.43 -20.79
CA GLY A 358 10.21 21.76 -20.22
C GLY A 358 9.92 21.79 -18.72
N CYS A 359 9.95 20.64 -18.02
CA CYS A 359 9.77 20.55 -16.56
C CYS A 359 11.15 20.43 -15.87
N GLU A 360 11.97 21.48 -16.01
CA GLU A 360 13.39 21.47 -15.60
C GLU A 360 13.57 21.26 -14.08
N ASP A 361 12.70 21.89 -13.25
CA ASP A 361 12.78 21.74 -11.81
C ASP A 361 12.39 20.34 -11.35
N CYS A 362 11.39 19.74 -11.98
CA CYS A 362 11.01 18.35 -11.73
C CYS A 362 12.12 17.37 -12.12
N LEU A 363 12.72 17.56 -13.29
CA LEU A 363 13.83 16.72 -13.76
C LEU A 363 15.05 16.85 -12.83
N ARG A 364 15.40 18.06 -12.41
CA ARG A 364 16.48 18.30 -11.45
C ARG A 364 16.21 17.59 -10.12
N GLU A 365 15.00 17.76 -9.55
CA GLU A 365 14.66 17.13 -8.29
C GLU A 365 14.60 15.60 -8.39
N MET A 366 14.26 15.01 -9.54
CA MET A 366 14.35 13.56 -9.73
C MET A 366 15.78 13.03 -9.56
N GLU A 367 16.79 13.79 -9.95
CA GLU A 367 18.20 13.42 -9.74
C GLU A 367 18.65 13.60 -8.29
N GLU A 368 18.13 14.62 -7.61
CA GLU A 368 18.51 15.00 -6.24
C GLU A 368 17.67 14.28 -5.16
N TYR A 369 16.55 13.63 -5.53
CA TYR A 369 15.64 12.99 -4.60
C TYR A 369 16.23 11.69 -4.05
N VAL A 370 16.63 11.73 -2.78
CA VAL A 370 17.37 10.63 -2.14
C VAL A 370 16.71 10.17 -0.86
N TRP A 371 17.00 8.93 -0.49
CA TRP A 371 16.59 8.38 0.79
C TRP A 371 17.37 9.02 1.94
N ASP A 372 16.68 9.25 3.06
CA ASP A 372 17.28 9.77 4.29
C ASP A 372 17.88 8.64 5.13
N LEU A 373 19.20 8.47 5.04
CA LEU A 373 19.95 7.45 5.79
C LEU A 373 20.06 7.75 7.28
N SER A 374 19.83 9.00 7.72
CA SER A 374 19.89 9.38 9.14
C SER A 374 18.65 8.92 9.93
N SER A 375 17.58 8.58 9.25
CA SER A 375 16.32 8.13 9.84
C SER A 375 16.41 6.67 10.29
N ALA A 376 16.84 6.42 11.51
CA ALA A 376 17.12 5.08 12.05
C ALA A 376 15.91 4.11 12.04
N ASN A 377 14.67 4.59 11.98
CA ASN A 377 13.49 3.77 12.23
C ASN A 377 12.42 3.74 11.12
N LYS A 378 12.54 4.53 10.05
CA LYS A 378 11.56 4.57 8.95
C LYS A 378 12.25 4.90 7.64
N ASP A 379 11.84 4.27 6.56
CA ASP A 379 12.20 4.72 5.23
C ASP A 379 11.60 6.10 5.03
N LYS A 380 12.45 7.08 5.00
CA LYS A 380 12.09 8.46 4.73
C LYS A 380 12.90 8.97 3.56
N VAL A 381 12.33 9.88 2.84
CA VAL A 381 13.07 10.69 1.87
C VAL A 381 13.61 11.93 2.56
N ARG A 382 14.76 12.42 2.10
CA ARG A 382 15.28 13.68 2.56
C ARG A 382 14.31 14.79 2.17
N LYS A 383 13.98 15.64 3.14
CA LYS A 383 13.06 16.78 2.95
C LYS A 383 13.80 18.03 2.42
N GLU A 384 14.54 17.82 1.34
CA GLU A 384 15.26 18.84 0.58
C GLU A 384 15.11 18.52 -0.89
N HIS A 385 14.80 19.51 -1.72
CA HIS A 385 14.61 19.33 -3.17
C HIS A 385 13.57 18.25 -3.51
N ASP A 386 12.42 18.27 -2.82
CA ASP A 386 11.38 17.26 -2.92
C ASP A 386 9.99 17.81 -3.32
N HIS A 387 9.90 19.11 -3.63
CA HIS A 387 8.62 19.77 -3.85
C HIS A 387 7.94 19.36 -5.17
N ALA A 388 8.71 19.25 -6.25
CA ALA A 388 8.19 18.74 -7.52
C ALA A 388 7.94 17.21 -7.45
N MET A 389 8.68 16.50 -6.59
CA MET A 389 8.46 15.08 -6.30
C MET A 389 7.17 14.86 -5.50
N ASP A 390 6.92 15.70 -4.50
CA ASP A 390 5.70 15.64 -3.71
C ASP A 390 4.47 16.01 -4.55
N ASP A 391 4.52 17.08 -5.35
CA ASP A 391 3.48 17.47 -6.29
C ASP A 391 3.19 16.36 -7.34
N MET A 392 4.20 15.76 -7.94
CA MET A 392 4.05 14.60 -8.84
C MET A 392 3.39 13.43 -8.12
N ARG A 393 3.83 13.10 -6.92
CA ARG A 393 3.27 12.04 -6.07
C ARG A 393 1.81 12.30 -5.73
N TYR A 394 1.43 13.55 -5.46
CA TYR A 394 0.04 13.94 -5.22
C TYR A 394 -0.86 13.64 -6.41
N PHE A 395 -0.43 14.01 -7.61
CA PHE A 395 -1.16 13.66 -8.84
C PHE A 395 -1.31 12.15 -8.98
N VAL A 396 -0.19 11.43 -8.93
CA VAL A 396 -0.16 9.98 -9.14
C VAL A 396 -1.02 9.25 -8.12
N SER A 397 -0.86 9.54 -6.84
CA SER A 397 -1.60 8.84 -5.78
C SER A 397 -3.09 9.15 -5.79
N THR A 398 -3.48 10.38 -6.16
CA THR A 398 -4.88 10.81 -6.12
C THR A 398 -5.65 10.42 -7.38
N VAL A 399 -5.04 10.57 -8.55
CA VAL A 399 -5.73 10.35 -9.83
C VAL A 399 -5.56 8.94 -10.36
N LEU A 400 -4.39 8.34 -10.15
CA LEU A 400 -4.03 7.05 -10.72
C LEU A 400 -4.04 5.92 -9.69
N GLY A 401 -3.91 6.23 -8.39
CA GLY A 401 -3.87 5.26 -7.31
C GLY A 401 -5.15 4.43 -7.17
N GLU A 402 -6.31 5.04 -7.34
CA GLU A 402 -7.59 4.34 -7.23
C GLU A 402 -7.87 3.39 -8.42
N LYS A 403 -7.20 3.60 -9.57
CA LYS A 403 -7.44 2.85 -10.81
C LYS A 403 -6.47 1.69 -11.05
N GLN A 404 -5.36 1.61 -10.31
CA GLN A 404 -4.32 0.61 -10.54
C GLN A 404 -4.22 -0.46 -9.44
N LEU A 405 -5.32 -0.84 -8.85
CA LEU A 405 -5.34 -2.15 -8.21
C LEU A 405 -5.44 -3.19 -9.31
N PRO A 406 -4.42 -4.06 -9.47
CA PRO A 406 -4.46 -5.04 -10.53
C PRO A 406 -5.65 -5.95 -10.29
N PHE A 407 -6.67 -5.82 -11.13
CA PHE A 407 -7.63 -6.87 -11.35
C PHE A 407 -6.86 -8.05 -11.95
N ALA A 408 -6.38 -8.93 -11.11
CA ALA A 408 -6.14 -10.31 -11.50
C ALA A 408 -7.46 -11.06 -11.30
N ALA A 409 -8.49 -10.65 -12.04
CA ALA A 409 -9.56 -11.54 -12.37
C ALA A 409 -8.98 -12.50 -13.41
N CYS A 410 -8.66 -13.72 -13.01
CA CYS A 410 -8.62 -14.83 -13.92
C CYS A 410 -10.05 -15.01 -14.42
N THR A 411 -10.35 -14.44 -15.57
CA THR A 411 -11.54 -14.79 -16.34
C THR A 411 -11.32 -16.21 -16.83
N VAL A 412 -11.95 -17.16 -16.16
CA VAL A 412 -12.09 -18.52 -16.69
C VAL A 412 -13.12 -18.40 -17.81
N GLU A 413 -12.69 -18.40 -19.05
CA GLU A 413 -13.58 -18.63 -20.19
C GLU A 413 -14.28 -19.96 -19.97
N ARG A 414 -15.61 -19.90 -19.84
CA ARG A 414 -16.46 -21.08 -19.99
C ARG A 414 -16.39 -21.49 -21.47
N LYS A 415 -15.65 -22.54 -21.75
CA LYS A 415 -15.92 -23.33 -22.95
C LYS A 415 -17.16 -24.17 -22.67
N THR A 416 -18.21 -23.84 -23.42
CA THR A 416 -19.44 -24.64 -23.58
C THR A 416 -19.11 -26.04 -24.10
#